data_d2a80aa550b4c58904d3a11a6800d394
#
_entry.id   d2a80aa550b4c58904d3a11a6800d394
#
_cell.length_a   1.000
_cell.length_b   1.000
_cell.length_c   1.000
_cell.angle_alpha   90.00
_cell.angle_beta   90.00
_cell.angle_gamma   90.00
#
_symmetry.space_group_name_H-M   'P 1'
#
loop_
_entity.id
_entity.type
_entity.pdbx_description
1 polymer ?
#
loop_
_entity_poly.entity_id
_entity_poly.type
_entity_poly.pdbx_seq_one_letter_code
_entity_poly.pdbx_strand_id
1 'polypeptide(L)'
;MESKLLTPQERAVCLEIAARDDLYGRRARALSALDEGATQVEAGKHAGMSDRRVRHWLAAFRRERLDVFPARVLADVAAVPTRSTPXPSEPESQLEAEEPTQPLALGALFDRYGVDTVHARTVADHALALFDHLRPFHGLPPKRRALLEMAALVHNVGLEADFDRHHIAGRDILLTHPPAGLDEHERYVVALTTFLHRKRITSKKLRKLANTSFADLPESAQAETLALAALVRMADGLDYSGTGSSQLGEVQHREGVVEIEVLGPHAVMDANRAQRKSDLWRLRSEVDLRFKPEGSIRPVVSELPDKPGLEADDSMAQAARKTLYFHYQRMLYHEPGTRLGEDIEELHDMRVATRRMRAALPVFRDYLDMDHMRPFVKGLRRTGRTLGAVRDLDVFWEKTQVYLDGLSPEQQSGLHPLRTVWEAERERVRARMLAYLDSGRYARFAERFGEFLQTPGAGALPVLTEEGEPLPHRLRHVVPVAVYQRLAAVRAYDEWVTGPDVPLERLHQLRIAAKGLRYTMEYFREVLGPEAKSAIDEVKKLQDHLGDLQDAVVASNLLRDFLTWGTWGHRGLEGGGVAVPAQPIVAPGVAAYLTARQVELQHLLDAFPQAX
;
A
#
# COMPACT_ATOMS: atom_id res chain seq x y z
N MET A 1 -26.55 -7.21 -27.74
CA MET A 1 -26.61 -8.15 -26.59
C MET A 1 -25.29 -8.03 -25.85
N GLU A 2 -25.31 -7.44 -24.66
CA GLU A 2 -24.10 -7.37 -23.83
C GLU A 2 -23.63 -8.80 -23.52
N SER A 3 -22.36 -9.09 -23.72
CA SER A 3 -21.80 -10.38 -23.36
C SER A 3 -21.82 -10.50 -21.83
N LYS A 4 -22.57 -11.44 -21.33
CA LYS A 4 -22.61 -11.71 -19.88
C LYS A 4 -21.23 -12.15 -19.39
N LEU A 5 -20.88 -11.75 -18.18
CA LEU A 5 -19.60 -12.07 -17.55
C LEU A 5 -19.42 -13.57 -17.36
N LEU A 6 -20.51 -14.25 -16.96
CA LEU A 6 -20.51 -15.68 -16.64
C LEU A 6 -21.20 -16.49 -17.74
N THR A 7 -20.62 -17.61 -18.14
CA THR A 7 -21.34 -18.63 -18.93
C THR A 7 -22.47 -19.23 -18.07
N PRO A 8 -23.49 -19.87 -18.69
CA PRO A 8 -24.56 -20.51 -17.91
C PRO A 8 -24.05 -21.49 -16.84
N GLN A 9 -22.99 -22.19 -17.14
CA GLN A 9 -22.36 -23.16 -16.27
C GLN A 9 -21.63 -22.50 -15.10
N GLU A 10 -20.84 -21.47 -15.39
CA GLU A 10 -20.14 -20.68 -14.36
C GLU A 10 -21.14 -19.99 -13.43
N ARG A 11 -22.26 -19.54 -13.96
CA ARG A 11 -23.34 -18.94 -13.17
C ARG A 11 -23.92 -19.95 -12.18
N ALA A 12 -24.17 -21.21 -12.61
CA ALA A 12 -24.65 -22.26 -11.71
C ALA A 12 -23.65 -22.51 -10.57
N VAL A 13 -22.36 -22.66 -10.92
CA VAL A 13 -21.28 -22.85 -9.94
C VAL A 13 -21.18 -21.66 -8.97
N CYS A 14 -21.20 -20.44 -9.48
CA CYS A 14 -21.12 -19.23 -8.64
C CYS A 14 -22.33 -19.12 -7.70
N LEU A 15 -23.54 -19.49 -8.14
CA LEU A 15 -24.73 -19.48 -7.29
C LEU A 15 -24.60 -20.46 -6.11
N GLU A 16 -24.07 -21.64 -6.34
CA GLU A 16 -23.84 -22.62 -5.26
C GLU A 16 -22.76 -22.11 -4.29
N ILE A 17 -21.64 -21.61 -4.81
CA ILE A 17 -20.56 -21.06 -3.96
C ILE A 17 -21.06 -19.82 -3.19
N ALA A 18 -21.94 -18.99 -3.76
CA ALA A 18 -22.47 -17.76 -3.15
C ALA A 18 -23.24 -18.04 -1.84
N ALA A 19 -23.78 -19.25 -1.67
CA ALA A 19 -24.47 -19.66 -0.45
C ALA A 19 -23.52 -19.82 0.76
N ARG A 20 -22.21 -19.93 0.55
CA ARG A 20 -21.22 -20.09 1.61
C ARG A 20 -21.03 -18.79 2.40
N ASP A 21 -20.87 -18.92 3.73
CA ASP A 21 -20.60 -17.77 4.59
C ASP A 21 -19.08 -17.57 4.81
N ASP A 22 -18.31 -17.63 3.70
CA ASP A 22 -16.86 -17.47 3.73
C ASP A 22 -16.40 -16.46 2.66
N LEU A 23 -15.08 -16.33 2.50
CA LEU A 23 -14.48 -15.42 1.49
C LEU A 23 -14.92 -15.79 0.06
N TYR A 24 -15.04 -17.09 -0.22
CA TYR A 24 -15.38 -17.57 -1.57
C TYR A 24 -16.85 -17.31 -1.89
N GLY A 25 -17.73 -17.44 -0.91
CA GLY A 25 -19.14 -17.06 -1.06
C GLY A 25 -19.26 -15.56 -1.38
N ARG A 26 -18.53 -14.72 -0.68
CA ARG A 26 -18.50 -13.27 -0.98
C ARG A 26 -18.00 -12.99 -2.39
N ARG A 27 -16.94 -13.69 -2.82
CA ARG A 27 -16.37 -13.55 -4.18
C ARG A 27 -17.36 -13.97 -5.25
N ALA A 28 -18.06 -15.09 -5.03
CA ALA A 28 -19.09 -15.59 -5.95
C ALA A 28 -20.28 -14.61 -6.02
N ARG A 29 -20.74 -14.07 -4.89
CA ARG A 29 -21.79 -13.04 -4.85
C ARG A 29 -21.40 -11.80 -5.65
N ALA A 30 -20.13 -11.38 -5.55
CA ALA A 30 -19.63 -10.24 -6.34
C ALA A 30 -19.68 -10.52 -7.85
N LEU A 31 -19.24 -11.73 -8.27
CA LEU A 31 -19.28 -12.12 -9.69
C LEU A 31 -20.71 -12.22 -10.21
N SER A 32 -21.63 -12.78 -9.42
CA SER A 32 -23.05 -12.89 -9.78
C SER A 32 -23.68 -11.49 -9.96
N ALA A 33 -23.43 -10.58 -9.04
CA ALA A 33 -23.93 -9.20 -9.14
C ALA A 33 -23.38 -8.49 -10.39
N LEU A 34 -22.10 -8.66 -10.70
CA LEU A 34 -21.49 -8.09 -11.92
C LEU A 34 -22.11 -8.69 -13.19
N ASP A 35 -22.41 -9.99 -13.20
CA ASP A 35 -23.06 -10.68 -14.34
C ASP A 35 -24.49 -10.21 -14.55
N GLU A 36 -25.15 -9.73 -13.48
CA GLU A 36 -26.49 -9.14 -13.51
C GLU A 36 -26.46 -7.66 -13.92
N GLY A 37 -25.29 -7.09 -14.13
CA GLY A 37 -25.12 -5.72 -14.60
C GLY A 37 -24.81 -4.68 -13.50
N ALA A 38 -24.57 -5.13 -12.25
CA ALA A 38 -24.16 -4.21 -11.19
C ALA A 38 -22.78 -3.60 -11.46
N THR A 39 -22.58 -2.37 -11.08
CA THR A 39 -21.25 -1.74 -11.08
C THR A 39 -20.35 -2.43 -10.03
N GLN A 40 -19.05 -2.23 -10.14
CA GLN A 40 -18.09 -2.81 -9.18
C GLN A 40 -18.35 -2.31 -7.74
N VAL A 41 -18.82 -1.08 -7.60
CA VAL A 41 -19.18 -0.51 -6.29
C VAL A 41 -20.41 -1.21 -5.70
N GLU A 42 -21.45 -1.42 -6.50
CA GLU A 42 -22.67 -2.12 -6.08
C GLU A 42 -22.40 -3.60 -5.78
N ALA A 43 -21.66 -4.26 -6.65
CA ALA A 43 -21.23 -5.65 -6.43
C ALA A 43 -20.43 -5.78 -5.13
N GLY A 44 -19.58 -4.80 -4.84
CA GLY A 44 -18.84 -4.74 -3.57
C GLY A 44 -19.76 -4.63 -2.36
N LYS A 45 -20.74 -3.75 -2.42
CA LYS A 45 -21.75 -3.60 -1.34
C LYS A 45 -22.52 -4.90 -1.12
N HIS A 46 -23.01 -5.54 -2.19
CA HIS A 46 -23.72 -6.83 -2.11
C HIS A 46 -22.88 -7.94 -1.51
N ALA A 47 -21.58 -7.94 -1.82
CA ALA A 47 -20.68 -9.01 -1.38
C ALA A 47 -19.93 -8.70 -0.06
N GLY A 48 -20.13 -7.52 0.53
CA GLY A 48 -19.39 -7.09 1.71
C GLY A 48 -17.90 -6.92 1.43
N MET A 49 -17.55 -6.39 0.24
CA MET A 49 -16.17 -6.19 -0.22
C MET A 49 -15.97 -4.76 -0.72
N SER A 50 -14.74 -4.23 -0.65
CA SER A 50 -14.45 -2.95 -1.29
C SER A 50 -14.45 -3.10 -2.81
N ASP A 51 -14.79 -2.02 -3.53
CA ASP A 51 -14.73 -1.95 -5.00
C ASP A 51 -13.37 -2.35 -5.55
N ARG A 52 -12.29 -1.97 -4.86
CA ARG A 52 -10.91 -2.35 -5.20
C ARG A 52 -10.72 -3.89 -5.16
N ARG A 53 -11.26 -4.55 -4.12
CA ARG A 53 -11.21 -6.02 -4.02
C ARG A 53 -12.04 -6.69 -5.11
N VAL A 54 -13.20 -6.11 -5.43
CA VAL A 54 -14.05 -6.60 -6.53
C VAL A 54 -13.29 -6.50 -7.86
N ARG A 55 -12.63 -5.37 -8.11
CA ARG A 55 -11.84 -5.14 -9.33
C ARG A 55 -10.70 -6.16 -9.46
N HIS A 56 -9.94 -6.34 -8.40
CA HIS A 56 -8.83 -7.31 -8.38
C HIS A 56 -9.33 -8.75 -8.61
N TRP A 57 -10.44 -9.11 -7.94
CA TRP A 57 -11.04 -10.44 -8.07
C TRP A 57 -11.63 -10.66 -9.48
N LEU A 58 -12.28 -9.67 -10.04
CA LEU A 58 -12.81 -9.73 -11.41
C LEU A 58 -11.68 -9.94 -12.43
N ALA A 59 -10.55 -9.27 -12.27
CA ALA A 59 -9.38 -9.45 -13.14
C ALA A 59 -8.83 -10.87 -13.04
N ALA A 60 -8.73 -11.42 -11.83
CA ALA A 60 -8.31 -12.80 -11.62
C ALA A 60 -9.30 -13.78 -12.26
N PHE A 61 -10.60 -13.58 -12.05
CA PHE A 61 -11.65 -14.42 -12.64
C PHE A 61 -11.61 -14.40 -14.18
N ARG A 62 -11.39 -13.24 -14.79
CA ARG A 62 -11.29 -13.11 -16.26
C ARG A 62 -10.13 -13.93 -16.83
N ARG A 63 -9.03 -14.05 -16.09
CA ARG A 63 -7.83 -14.79 -16.49
C ARG A 63 -7.96 -16.29 -16.23
N GLU A 64 -8.48 -16.68 -15.10
CA GLU A 64 -8.44 -18.05 -14.56
C GLU A 64 -9.81 -18.74 -14.60
N ARG A 65 -10.89 -17.98 -14.86
CA ARG A 65 -12.27 -18.50 -14.87
C ARG A 65 -12.57 -19.21 -13.53
N LEU A 66 -13.22 -20.37 -13.56
CA LEU A 66 -13.56 -21.10 -12.34
C LEU A 66 -12.33 -21.60 -11.54
N ASP A 67 -11.18 -21.74 -12.21
CA ASP A 67 -9.94 -22.16 -11.52
C ASP A 67 -9.46 -21.13 -10.47
N VAL A 68 -10.02 -19.94 -10.45
CA VAL A 68 -9.82 -18.92 -9.42
C VAL A 68 -10.36 -19.37 -8.04
N PHE A 69 -11.30 -20.33 -8.02
CA PHE A 69 -11.76 -20.97 -6.79
C PHE A 69 -10.91 -22.22 -6.51
N PRO A 70 -10.44 -22.42 -5.28
CA PRO A 70 -9.67 -23.64 -4.96
C PRO A 70 -10.46 -24.93 -5.28
N ALA A 71 -9.74 -25.98 -5.67
CA ALA A 71 -10.33 -27.27 -6.01
C ALA A 71 -11.31 -27.80 -4.94
N ARG A 72 -10.95 -27.63 -3.66
CA ARG A 72 -11.82 -28.01 -2.53
C ARG A 72 -13.17 -27.26 -2.51
N VAL A 73 -13.21 -26.02 -2.98
CA VAL A 73 -14.45 -25.22 -3.06
C VAL A 73 -15.29 -25.68 -4.24
N LEU A 74 -14.64 -26.03 -5.36
CA LEU A 74 -15.30 -26.55 -6.55
C LEU A 74 -15.80 -27.98 -6.35
N ALA A 75 -15.10 -28.81 -5.55
CA ALA A 75 -15.50 -30.17 -5.26
C ALA A 75 -16.86 -30.26 -4.49
N ASP A 76 -17.17 -29.22 -3.72
CA ASP A 76 -18.42 -29.11 -2.97
C ASP A 76 -19.62 -28.67 -3.84
N VAL A 77 -19.40 -28.43 -5.14
CA VAL A 77 -20.41 -27.82 -6.03
C VAL A 77 -20.90 -28.86 -7.04
N ALA A 78 -22.17 -29.21 -6.96
CA ALA A 78 -22.81 -30.24 -7.83
C ALA A 78 -22.82 -29.85 -9.32
N ALA A 79 -22.69 -28.55 -9.64
CA ALA A 79 -22.77 -28.02 -11.02
C ALA A 79 -21.44 -28.06 -11.80
N VAL A 80 -20.33 -28.47 -11.19
CA VAL A 80 -19.02 -28.52 -11.88
C VAL A 80 -18.97 -29.77 -12.80
N PRO A 81 -18.68 -29.60 -14.12
CA PRO A 81 -18.55 -30.78 -14.98
C PRO A 81 -17.29 -31.56 -14.64
N THR A 82 -17.48 -32.81 -14.33
CA THR A 82 -16.38 -33.76 -14.18
C THR A 82 -15.69 -33.97 -15.53
N ARG A 83 -14.40 -33.69 -15.62
CA ARG A 83 -13.59 -34.22 -16.73
C ARG A 83 -13.67 -35.74 -16.66
N SER A 84 -14.21 -36.36 -17.72
CA SER A 84 -14.36 -37.81 -17.79
C SER A 84 -13.02 -38.53 -17.87
N THR A 85 -12.61 -39.12 -16.78
CA THR A 85 -11.65 -40.23 -16.76
C THR A 85 -12.42 -41.48 -16.27
N PRO A 86 -12.18 -42.66 -16.88
CA PRO A 86 -12.98 -43.86 -16.56
C PRO A 86 -12.66 -44.40 -15.17
N UNK A 87 -13.78 -44.54 -14.25
CA UNK A 87 -13.80 -44.89 -13.33
C UNK A 87 -13.47 -45.81 -12.99
N PRO A 88 -13.02 -46.31 -11.99
CA PRO A 88 -13.43 -47.56 -11.34
C PRO A 88 -14.40 -47.32 -10.18
N SER A 89 -15.18 -48.33 -10.00
CA SER A 89 -16.27 -48.53 -9.06
C SER A 89 -16.11 -47.94 -7.66
N GLU A 90 -17.24 -47.44 -7.12
CA GLU A 90 -17.40 -46.94 -5.74
C GLU A 90 -16.93 -47.93 -4.66
N PRO A 91 -16.46 -47.41 -3.55
CA PRO A 91 -17.06 -47.79 -2.28
C PRO A 91 -17.31 -46.60 -1.32
N GLU A 92 -18.17 -46.96 -0.38
CA GLU A 92 -18.82 -46.24 0.70
C GLU A 92 -18.02 -45.14 1.42
N SER A 93 -18.80 -44.19 1.95
CA SER A 93 -18.36 -43.12 2.85
C SER A 93 -17.25 -43.52 3.83
N GLN A 94 -16.08 -42.95 3.65
CA GLN A 94 -15.10 -42.90 4.72
C GLN A 94 -14.80 -41.44 5.01
N LEU A 95 -14.90 -41.11 6.28
CA LEU A 95 -14.36 -39.91 6.88
C LEU A 95 -13.00 -39.56 6.22
N GLU A 96 -12.82 -38.33 5.78
CA GLU A 96 -11.55 -37.87 5.25
C GLU A 96 -10.44 -38.19 6.25
N ALA A 97 -9.64 -39.20 5.95
CA ALA A 97 -8.45 -39.49 6.73
C ALA A 97 -7.50 -38.31 6.55
N GLU A 98 -7.14 -37.65 7.63
CA GLU A 98 -6.07 -36.64 7.64
C GLU A 98 -4.87 -37.27 6.92
N GLU A 99 -4.32 -36.58 5.91
CA GLU A 99 -3.08 -37.03 5.25
C GLU A 99 -2.03 -37.29 6.35
N PRO A 100 -1.38 -38.42 6.36
CA PRO A 100 -0.43 -38.73 7.44
C PRO A 100 0.70 -37.68 7.43
N THR A 101 0.94 -37.10 8.60
CA THR A 101 2.04 -36.12 8.80
C THR A 101 3.36 -36.76 8.38
N GLN A 102 4.05 -36.15 7.42
CA GLN A 102 5.32 -36.66 6.89
C GLN A 102 6.47 -35.69 7.21
N PRO A 103 7.17 -35.88 8.32
CA PRO A 103 8.32 -35.01 8.64
C PRO A 103 9.40 -35.06 7.55
N LEU A 104 9.91 -33.89 7.17
CA LEU A 104 10.95 -33.75 6.15
C LEU A 104 12.24 -33.19 6.79
N ALA A 105 13.38 -33.70 6.34
CA ALA A 105 14.66 -33.07 6.64
C ALA A 105 14.62 -31.62 6.10
N LEU A 106 15.25 -30.69 6.81
CA LEU A 106 15.17 -29.26 6.50
C LEU A 106 15.56 -28.94 5.05
N GLY A 107 16.62 -29.58 4.54
CA GLY A 107 17.05 -29.40 3.14
C GLY A 107 15.97 -29.86 2.14
N ALA A 108 15.38 -31.04 2.39
CA ALA A 108 14.31 -31.57 1.54
C ALA A 108 13.07 -30.68 1.56
N LEU A 109 12.78 -30.06 2.70
CA LEU A 109 11.67 -29.11 2.85
C LEU A 109 11.98 -27.82 2.03
N PHE A 110 13.20 -27.33 2.09
CA PHE A 110 13.64 -26.15 1.32
C PHE A 110 13.54 -26.40 -0.19
N ASP A 111 14.07 -27.55 -0.64
CA ASP A 111 14.04 -27.93 -2.06
C ASP A 111 12.61 -28.11 -2.58
N ARG A 112 11.75 -28.74 -1.78
CA ARG A 112 10.37 -29.05 -2.17
C ARG A 112 9.51 -27.78 -2.29
N TYR A 113 9.75 -26.77 -1.44
CA TYR A 113 8.91 -25.57 -1.36
C TYR A 113 9.62 -24.28 -1.79
N GLY A 114 10.78 -24.40 -2.45
CA GLY A 114 11.50 -23.27 -3.05
C GLY A 114 11.91 -22.19 -2.05
N VAL A 115 12.32 -22.58 -0.84
CA VAL A 115 12.69 -21.60 0.20
C VAL A 115 13.97 -20.87 -0.15
N ASP A 116 13.93 -19.53 -0.13
CA ASP A 116 15.16 -18.72 -0.22
C ASP A 116 16.01 -18.94 1.04
N THR A 117 17.03 -19.80 0.88
CA THR A 117 17.89 -20.22 2.00
C THR A 117 18.79 -19.08 2.50
N VAL A 118 19.12 -18.11 1.67
CA VAL A 118 19.94 -16.95 2.08
C VAL A 118 19.13 -16.07 3.03
N HIS A 119 17.94 -15.67 2.61
CA HIS A 119 17.03 -14.90 3.45
C HIS A 119 16.65 -15.67 4.72
N ALA A 120 16.31 -16.96 4.60
CA ALA A 120 15.91 -17.78 5.76
C ALA A 120 17.02 -17.84 6.83
N ARG A 121 18.30 -17.99 6.41
CA ARG A 121 19.44 -18.01 7.33
C ARG A 121 19.67 -16.62 7.96
N THR A 122 19.61 -15.57 7.17
CA THR A 122 19.73 -14.18 7.67
C THR A 122 18.68 -13.90 8.75
N VAL A 123 17.43 -14.29 8.48
CA VAL A 123 16.33 -14.12 9.45
C VAL A 123 16.58 -14.96 10.71
N ALA A 124 17.08 -16.19 10.55
CA ALA A 124 17.42 -17.04 11.71
C ALA A 124 18.53 -16.40 12.56
N ASP A 125 19.58 -15.88 11.93
CA ASP A 125 20.70 -15.21 12.64
C ASP A 125 20.17 -13.98 13.42
N HIS A 126 19.32 -13.15 12.80
CA HIS A 126 18.69 -12.02 13.48
C HIS A 126 17.78 -12.47 14.63
N ALA A 127 17.01 -13.53 14.43
CA ALA A 127 16.11 -14.06 15.48
C ALA A 127 16.92 -14.54 16.70
N LEU A 128 18.01 -15.24 16.44
CA LEU A 128 18.91 -15.72 17.51
C LEU A 128 19.60 -14.56 18.24
N ALA A 129 20.07 -13.55 17.51
CA ALA A 129 20.66 -12.35 18.13
C ALA A 129 19.61 -11.61 18.99
N LEU A 130 18.38 -11.45 18.49
CA LEU A 130 17.30 -10.85 19.27
C LEU A 130 16.96 -11.69 20.51
N PHE A 131 16.94 -13.02 20.38
CA PHE A 131 16.72 -13.93 21.51
C PHE A 131 17.77 -13.68 22.60
N ASP A 132 19.03 -13.64 22.21
CA ASP A 132 20.14 -13.48 23.18
C ASP A 132 20.10 -12.09 23.86
N HIS A 133 19.88 -11.02 23.08
CA HIS A 133 19.82 -9.65 23.62
C HIS A 133 18.57 -9.39 24.47
N LEU A 134 17.43 -9.99 24.11
CA LEU A 134 16.14 -9.76 24.78
C LEU A 134 15.81 -10.84 25.82
N ARG A 135 16.78 -11.69 26.17
CA ARG A 135 16.63 -12.80 27.12
C ARG A 135 15.95 -12.41 28.44
N PRO A 136 16.22 -11.24 29.03
CA PRO A 136 15.52 -10.86 30.27
C PRO A 136 14.03 -10.57 30.09
N PHE A 137 13.55 -10.38 28.84
CA PHE A 137 12.24 -9.80 28.57
C PHE A 137 11.28 -10.69 27.80
N HIS A 138 11.78 -11.67 27.00
CA HIS A 138 10.88 -12.49 26.14
C HIS A 138 10.21 -13.68 26.87
N GLY A 139 10.71 -14.06 28.05
CA GLY A 139 10.12 -15.11 28.87
C GLY A 139 10.37 -16.54 28.38
N LEU A 140 11.18 -16.74 27.34
CA LEU A 140 11.47 -18.08 26.80
C LEU A 140 12.67 -18.71 27.52
N PRO A 141 12.62 -20.02 27.86
CA PRO A 141 13.78 -20.70 28.42
C PRO A 141 14.86 -20.94 27.35
N PRO A 142 16.15 -21.01 27.76
CA PRO A 142 17.28 -21.14 26.81
C PRO A 142 17.15 -22.28 25.81
N LYS A 143 16.54 -23.40 26.21
CA LYS A 143 16.33 -24.57 25.32
C LYS A 143 15.45 -24.27 24.11
N ARG A 144 14.68 -23.19 24.13
CA ARG A 144 13.80 -22.78 23.02
C ARG A 144 14.53 -22.02 21.92
N ARG A 145 15.83 -21.72 22.11
CA ARG A 145 16.66 -21.07 21.10
C ARG A 145 16.70 -21.86 19.79
N ALA A 146 16.83 -23.20 19.87
CA ALA A 146 16.84 -24.08 18.71
C ALA A 146 15.47 -24.11 17.99
N LEU A 147 14.38 -24.06 18.76
CA LEU A 147 13.02 -24.02 18.17
C LEU A 147 12.77 -22.68 17.46
N LEU A 148 13.29 -21.57 18.00
CA LEU A 148 13.26 -20.25 17.36
C LEU A 148 13.99 -20.29 16.02
N GLU A 149 15.21 -20.89 16.01
CA GLU A 149 16.01 -21.03 14.80
C GLU A 149 15.20 -21.77 13.73
N MET A 150 14.63 -22.92 14.11
CA MET A 150 13.80 -23.71 13.19
C MET A 150 12.62 -22.90 12.64
N ALA A 151 11.88 -22.21 13.52
CA ALA A 151 10.73 -21.39 13.11
C ALA A 151 11.15 -20.25 12.16
N ALA A 152 12.31 -19.63 12.42
CA ALA A 152 12.84 -18.57 11.57
C ALA A 152 13.25 -19.12 10.19
N LEU A 153 13.90 -20.30 10.14
CA LEU A 153 14.33 -20.93 8.90
C LEU A 153 13.15 -21.30 7.98
N VAL A 154 11.98 -21.62 8.54
CA VAL A 154 10.83 -22.07 7.74
C VAL A 154 9.72 -21.01 7.61
N HIS A 155 9.93 -19.78 8.12
CA HIS A 155 8.85 -18.78 8.20
C HIS A 155 8.21 -18.44 6.85
N ASN A 156 8.97 -18.54 5.75
CA ASN A 156 8.52 -18.23 4.38
C ASN A 156 8.28 -19.48 3.50
N VAL A 157 8.17 -20.67 4.09
CA VAL A 157 7.99 -21.95 3.33
C VAL A 157 6.76 -21.95 2.43
N GLY A 158 5.76 -21.13 2.70
CA GLY A 158 4.55 -21.02 1.88
C GLY A 158 4.64 -20.00 0.74
N LEU A 159 5.77 -19.31 0.57
CA LEU A 159 5.87 -18.16 -0.33
C LEU A 159 5.63 -18.54 -1.80
N GLU A 160 6.19 -19.65 -2.25
CA GLU A 160 6.02 -20.14 -3.62
C GLU A 160 4.61 -20.71 -3.85
N ALA A 161 3.99 -21.25 -2.82
CA ALA A 161 2.64 -21.84 -2.90
C ALA A 161 1.54 -20.76 -2.98
N ASP A 162 1.67 -19.66 -2.23
CA ASP A 162 0.69 -18.55 -2.25
C ASP A 162 1.38 -17.27 -1.78
N PHE A 163 1.89 -16.49 -2.71
CA PHE A 163 2.62 -15.24 -2.42
C PHE A 163 1.83 -14.28 -1.52
N ASP A 164 0.53 -14.11 -1.78
CA ASP A 164 -0.31 -13.16 -1.02
C ASP A 164 -0.69 -13.66 0.37
N ARG A 165 -0.77 -14.99 0.55
CA ARG A 165 -1.17 -15.58 1.81
C ARG A 165 -0.19 -16.66 2.29
N HIS A 166 1.10 -16.45 1.98
CA HIS A 166 2.14 -17.46 2.31
C HIS A 166 2.18 -17.84 3.80
N HIS A 167 1.76 -16.97 4.69
CA HIS A 167 1.68 -17.27 6.12
C HIS A 167 0.60 -18.35 6.42
N ILE A 168 -0.49 -18.41 5.62
CA ILE A 168 -1.50 -19.47 5.73
C ILE A 168 -0.99 -20.74 5.05
N ALA A 169 -0.52 -20.61 3.81
CA ALA A 169 0.06 -21.74 3.07
C ALA A 169 1.21 -22.38 3.85
N GLY A 170 2.09 -21.57 4.43
CA GLY A 170 3.23 -22.04 5.23
C GLY A 170 2.80 -22.79 6.48
N ARG A 171 1.78 -22.30 7.20
CA ARG A 171 1.20 -23.06 8.33
C ARG A 171 0.71 -24.42 7.88
N ASP A 172 -0.07 -24.46 6.80
CA ASP A 172 -0.69 -25.71 6.32
C ASP A 172 0.38 -26.72 5.83
N ILE A 173 1.41 -26.20 5.13
CA ILE A 173 2.58 -27.00 4.74
C ILE A 173 3.27 -27.60 5.98
N LEU A 174 3.53 -26.79 7.02
CA LEU A 174 4.24 -27.25 8.21
C LEU A 174 3.42 -28.20 9.09
N LEU A 175 2.10 -28.20 8.99
CA LEU A 175 1.25 -29.19 9.64
C LEU A 175 1.31 -30.53 8.90
N THR A 176 1.42 -30.53 7.57
CA THR A 176 1.51 -31.75 6.75
C THR A 176 2.96 -32.27 6.66
N HIS A 177 3.91 -31.38 6.45
CA HIS A 177 5.33 -31.69 6.28
C HIS A 177 6.18 -30.89 7.28
N PRO A 178 6.11 -31.21 8.59
CA PRO A 178 6.93 -30.51 9.58
C PRO A 178 8.42 -30.82 9.44
N PRO A 179 9.30 -29.91 9.86
CA PRO A 179 10.72 -30.25 9.99
C PRO A 179 10.93 -31.48 10.86
N ALA A 180 11.82 -32.38 10.42
CA ALA A 180 12.15 -33.59 11.17
C ALA A 180 12.81 -33.25 12.51
N GLY A 181 12.54 -34.07 13.52
CA GLY A 181 13.13 -33.90 14.85
C GLY A 181 12.28 -33.11 15.85
N LEU A 182 11.18 -32.51 15.39
CA LEU A 182 10.24 -31.81 16.27
C LEU A 182 9.23 -32.79 16.90
N ASP A 183 8.91 -32.61 18.16
CA ASP A 183 7.80 -33.32 18.78
C ASP A 183 6.46 -32.71 18.31
N GLU A 184 5.36 -33.37 18.64
CA GLU A 184 4.02 -32.96 18.20
C GLU A 184 3.69 -31.52 18.62
N HIS A 185 4.02 -31.15 19.84
CA HIS A 185 3.81 -29.81 20.35
C HIS A 185 4.66 -28.76 19.60
N GLU A 186 5.93 -29.04 19.38
CA GLU A 186 6.86 -28.16 18.69
C GLU A 186 6.44 -27.92 17.22
N ARG A 187 5.87 -28.93 16.56
CA ARG A 187 5.33 -28.81 15.19
C ARG A 187 4.24 -27.74 15.12
N TYR A 188 3.28 -27.79 16.05
CA TYR A 188 2.21 -26.78 16.11
C TYR A 188 2.75 -25.40 16.43
N VAL A 189 3.69 -25.28 17.37
CA VAL A 189 4.33 -24.01 17.73
C VAL A 189 5.02 -23.39 16.50
N VAL A 190 5.78 -24.16 15.74
CA VAL A 190 6.50 -23.69 14.53
C VAL A 190 5.50 -23.27 13.44
N ALA A 191 4.47 -24.10 13.18
CA ALA A 191 3.45 -23.80 12.18
C ALA A 191 2.67 -22.53 12.51
N LEU A 192 2.30 -22.33 13.78
CA LEU A 192 1.58 -21.13 14.22
C LEU A 192 2.48 -19.90 14.27
N THR A 193 3.76 -20.05 14.58
CA THR A 193 4.75 -18.97 14.48
C THR A 193 4.81 -18.47 13.03
N THR A 194 4.88 -19.38 12.06
CA THR A 194 4.83 -19.08 10.63
C THR A 194 3.53 -18.38 10.25
N PHE A 195 2.38 -18.83 10.76
CA PHE A 195 1.09 -18.16 10.51
C PHE A 195 1.09 -16.71 11.03
N LEU A 196 1.75 -16.42 12.15
CA LEU A 196 1.72 -15.11 12.81
C LEU A 196 2.79 -14.13 12.31
N HIS A 197 3.77 -14.55 11.48
CA HIS A 197 4.92 -13.72 11.14
C HIS A 197 4.57 -12.50 10.25
N ARG A 198 3.53 -12.57 9.43
CA ARG A 198 3.31 -11.60 8.33
C ARG A 198 2.37 -10.44 8.67
N LYS A 199 1.11 -10.70 8.88
CA LYS A 199 0.06 -9.67 9.02
C LYS A 199 0.18 -8.90 10.33
N ARG A 200 -0.19 -7.60 10.30
CA ARG A 200 -0.21 -6.78 11.52
C ARG A 200 -1.04 -7.47 12.61
N ILE A 201 -0.48 -7.53 13.82
CA ILE A 201 -1.14 -8.10 14.99
C ILE A 201 -1.70 -6.96 15.83
N THR A 202 -2.98 -7.05 16.17
CA THR A 202 -3.68 -6.09 17.04
C THR A 202 -4.33 -6.86 18.18
N SER A 203 -4.69 -6.17 19.25
CA SER A 203 -5.43 -6.78 20.39
C SER A 203 -6.70 -7.48 19.91
N LYS A 204 -7.40 -6.92 18.91
CA LYS A 204 -8.58 -7.54 18.29
C LYS A 204 -8.24 -8.86 17.59
N LYS A 205 -7.10 -8.91 16.89
CA LYS A 205 -6.66 -10.14 16.19
C LYS A 205 -6.25 -11.21 17.21
N LEU A 206 -5.55 -10.84 18.29
CA LEU A 206 -5.21 -11.79 19.36
C LEU A 206 -6.47 -12.39 19.99
N ARG A 207 -7.48 -11.57 20.29
CA ARG A 207 -8.75 -12.09 20.83
C ARG A 207 -9.44 -13.04 19.86
N LYS A 208 -9.31 -12.83 18.55
CA LYS A 208 -9.87 -13.76 17.55
C LYS A 208 -9.14 -15.11 17.50
N LEU A 209 -7.85 -15.13 17.82
CA LEU A 209 -7.09 -16.39 17.90
C LEU A 209 -7.65 -17.31 18.98
N ALA A 210 -8.23 -16.76 20.05
CA ALA A 210 -8.89 -17.53 21.10
C ALA A 210 -10.12 -18.34 20.60
N ASN A 211 -10.57 -18.07 19.38
CA ASN A 211 -11.68 -18.82 18.76
C ASN A 211 -11.19 -19.69 17.58
N THR A 212 -9.92 -20.10 17.63
CA THR A 212 -9.31 -20.97 16.60
C THR A 212 -8.57 -22.11 17.31
N SER A 213 -8.02 -23.05 16.54
CA SER A 213 -7.18 -24.15 17.07
C SER A 213 -5.99 -23.67 17.90
N PHE A 214 -5.64 -22.39 17.85
CA PHE A 214 -4.65 -21.80 18.75
C PHE A 214 -5.08 -21.93 20.22
N ALA A 215 -6.38 -21.82 20.51
CA ALA A 215 -6.92 -21.93 21.86
C ALA A 215 -6.88 -23.38 22.42
N ASP A 216 -6.73 -24.38 21.55
CA ASP A 216 -6.62 -25.78 21.96
C ASP A 216 -5.24 -26.08 22.56
N LEU A 217 -4.26 -25.21 22.32
CA LEU A 217 -2.92 -25.35 22.92
C LEU A 217 -2.95 -25.01 24.42
N PRO A 218 -2.12 -25.68 25.23
CA PRO A 218 -1.89 -25.24 26.62
C PRO A 218 -1.45 -23.76 26.69
N GLU A 219 -1.82 -23.06 27.73
CA GLU A 219 -1.47 -21.63 27.90
C GLU A 219 0.03 -21.36 27.76
N SER A 220 0.87 -22.27 28.28
CA SER A 220 2.33 -22.15 28.14
C SER A 220 2.78 -22.21 26.67
N ALA A 221 2.12 -23.04 25.84
CA ALA A 221 2.41 -23.15 24.42
C ALA A 221 1.90 -21.95 23.63
N GLN A 222 0.74 -21.41 24.01
CA GLN A 222 0.22 -20.17 23.44
C GLN A 222 1.20 -19.02 23.70
N ALA A 223 1.65 -18.87 24.94
CA ALA A 223 2.62 -17.83 25.34
C ALA A 223 3.94 -18.00 24.59
N GLU A 224 4.42 -19.24 24.47
CA GLU A 224 5.64 -19.60 23.73
C GLU A 224 5.51 -19.24 22.25
N THR A 225 4.41 -19.65 21.60
CA THR A 225 4.15 -19.33 20.18
C THR A 225 4.18 -17.83 19.93
N LEU A 226 3.51 -17.05 20.79
CA LEU A 226 3.46 -15.59 20.64
C LEU A 226 4.85 -14.95 20.87
N ALA A 227 5.65 -15.50 21.78
CA ALA A 227 7.01 -15.00 22.01
C ALA A 227 7.93 -15.28 20.82
N LEU A 228 7.90 -16.52 20.31
CA LEU A 228 8.68 -16.90 19.12
C LEU A 228 8.24 -16.07 17.91
N ALA A 229 6.94 -15.93 17.70
CA ALA A 229 6.40 -15.14 16.60
C ALA A 229 6.83 -13.67 16.68
N ALA A 230 6.87 -13.08 17.88
CA ALA A 230 7.33 -11.69 18.05
C ALA A 230 8.80 -11.54 17.59
N LEU A 231 9.65 -12.50 17.97
CA LEU A 231 11.07 -12.48 17.58
C LEU A 231 11.26 -12.71 16.06
N VAL A 232 10.57 -13.71 15.49
CA VAL A 232 10.64 -14.00 14.04
C VAL A 232 10.14 -12.80 13.23
N ARG A 233 9.06 -12.15 13.64
CA ARG A 233 8.52 -10.95 12.97
C ARG A 233 9.55 -9.83 12.87
N MET A 234 10.22 -9.53 13.99
CA MET A 234 11.24 -8.47 14.04
C MET A 234 12.47 -8.87 13.21
N ALA A 235 12.88 -10.13 13.30
CA ALA A 235 14.03 -10.67 12.55
C ALA A 235 13.78 -10.61 11.03
N ASP A 236 12.60 -11.00 10.58
CA ASP A 236 12.20 -10.89 9.16
C ASP A 236 12.17 -9.40 8.72
N GLY A 237 11.78 -8.50 9.64
CA GLY A 237 11.86 -7.06 9.38
C GLY A 237 13.30 -6.55 9.23
N LEU A 238 14.26 -7.17 9.89
CA LEU A 238 15.68 -6.78 9.84
C LEU A 238 16.38 -7.21 8.53
N ASP A 239 15.75 -8.05 7.72
CA ASP A 239 16.21 -8.36 6.35
C ASP A 239 15.14 -8.01 5.31
N TYR A 240 14.34 -6.97 5.58
CA TYR A 240 13.31 -6.51 4.65
C TYR A 240 13.90 -6.07 3.30
N SER A 241 15.12 -5.57 3.29
CA SER A 241 15.84 -5.24 2.05
C SER A 241 16.20 -6.49 1.21
N GLY A 242 16.16 -7.69 1.79
CA GLY A 242 16.53 -8.94 1.13
C GLY A 242 18.01 -9.02 0.76
N THR A 243 18.86 -8.21 1.41
CA THR A 243 20.29 -8.11 1.04
C THR A 243 21.21 -8.85 2.01
N GLY A 244 20.72 -9.25 3.17
CA GLY A 244 21.53 -9.86 4.24
C GLY A 244 22.59 -8.92 4.80
N SER A 245 22.48 -7.62 4.56
CA SER A 245 23.55 -6.66 4.84
C SER A 245 23.39 -5.93 6.18
N SER A 246 22.21 -5.99 6.80
CA SER A 246 21.97 -5.36 8.09
C SER A 246 22.46 -6.25 9.22
N GLN A 247 23.02 -5.64 10.27
CA GLN A 247 23.51 -6.33 11.46
C GLN A 247 23.05 -5.57 12.70
N LEU A 248 22.87 -6.29 13.80
CA LEU A 248 22.59 -5.66 15.10
C LEU A 248 23.90 -5.13 15.68
N GLY A 249 23.91 -3.86 16.05
CA GLY A 249 25.00 -3.20 16.72
C GLY A 249 24.80 -3.17 18.24
N GLU A 250 25.10 -2.03 18.85
CA GLU A 250 24.99 -1.84 20.31
C GLU A 250 23.54 -1.98 20.76
N VAL A 251 23.33 -2.65 21.90
CA VAL A 251 22.04 -2.76 22.56
C VAL A 251 22.11 -2.03 23.90
N GLN A 252 21.29 -1.00 24.06
CA GLN A 252 21.25 -0.17 25.26
C GLN A 252 19.92 -0.36 25.99
N HIS A 253 20.01 -0.63 27.30
CA HIS A 253 18.84 -0.75 28.19
C HIS A 253 18.68 0.56 28.94
N ARG A 254 17.55 1.22 28.76
CA ARG A 254 17.17 2.43 29.51
C ARG A 254 15.80 2.18 30.14
N GLU A 255 15.40 3.02 31.09
CA GLU A 255 14.13 2.84 31.81
C GLU A 255 12.94 2.48 30.90
N GLY A 256 12.52 1.21 30.92
CA GLY A 256 11.37 0.72 30.14
C GLY A 256 11.57 0.61 28.63
N VAL A 257 12.79 0.87 28.11
CA VAL A 257 13.10 0.85 26.67
C VAL A 257 14.40 0.08 26.43
N VAL A 258 14.39 -0.77 25.40
CA VAL A 258 15.61 -1.37 24.85
C VAL A 258 15.84 -0.77 23.45
N GLU A 259 16.92 -0.02 23.30
CA GLU A 259 17.35 0.52 22.01
C GLU A 259 18.34 -0.46 21.37
N ILE A 260 18.08 -0.85 20.12
CA ILE A 260 18.91 -1.80 19.35
C ILE A 260 19.41 -1.06 18.11
N GLU A 261 20.72 -0.85 18.03
CA GLU A 261 21.32 -0.24 16.84
C GLU A 261 21.29 -1.23 15.68
N VAL A 262 21.00 -0.72 14.48
CA VAL A 262 21.02 -1.51 13.23
C VAL A 262 22.06 -0.89 12.31
N LEU A 263 23.06 -1.69 11.93
CA LEU A 263 24.20 -1.28 11.13
C LEU A 263 24.05 -1.76 9.69
N GLY A 264 24.64 -1.05 8.74
CA GLY A 264 24.73 -1.51 7.36
C GLY A 264 24.09 -0.56 6.35
N PRO A 265 24.33 -0.78 5.05
CA PRO A 265 23.88 0.15 4.00
C PRO A 265 22.35 0.25 3.87
N HIS A 266 21.60 -0.75 4.34
CA HIS A 266 20.14 -0.76 4.30
C HIS A 266 19.51 -0.61 5.69
N ALA A 267 20.31 -0.25 6.72
CA ALA A 267 19.89 -0.18 8.12
C ALA A 267 18.62 0.67 8.33
N VAL A 268 18.47 1.78 7.62
CA VAL A 268 17.28 2.64 7.74
C VAL A 268 16.01 1.87 7.35
N MET A 269 16.04 1.16 6.25
CA MET A 269 14.90 0.40 5.75
C MET A 269 14.56 -0.77 6.67
N ASP A 270 15.58 -1.52 7.05
CA ASP A 270 15.41 -2.74 7.85
C ASP A 270 15.01 -2.41 9.29
N ALA A 271 15.62 -1.40 9.92
CA ALA A 271 15.24 -0.94 11.25
C ALA A 271 13.77 -0.45 11.30
N ASN A 272 13.36 0.33 10.29
CA ASN A 272 11.96 0.80 10.20
C ASN A 272 11.00 -0.39 10.07
N ARG A 273 11.35 -1.40 9.26
CA ARG A 273 10.48 -2.57 9.10
C ARG A 273 10.43 -3.41 10.36
N ALA A 274 11.55 -3.65 11.03
CA ALA A 274 11.62 -4.34 12.31
C ALA A 274 10.76 -3.62 13.37
N GLN A 275 10.86 -2.27 13.42
CA GLN A 275 10.06 -1.45 14.31
C GLN A 275 8.55 -1.63 14.05
N ARG A 276 8.13 -1.63 12.78
CA ARG A 276 6.72 -1.88 12.41
C ARG A 276 6.27 -3.29 12.81
N LYS A 277 7.17 -4.27 12.68
CA LYS A 277 6.89 -5.68 13.02
C LYS A 277 7.02 -5.99 14.52
N SER A 278 7.42 -5.04 15.35
CA SER A 278 7.42 -5.20 16.81
C SER A 278 6.02 -5.06 17.45
N ASP A 279 4.97 -4.99 16.63
CA ASP A 279 3.58 -4.88 17.08
C ASP A 279 3.18 -5.98 18.08
N LEU A 280 3.56 -7.23 17.83
CA LEU A 280 3.26 -8.35 18.74
C LEU A 280 4.08 -8.25 20.04
N TRP A 281 5.33 -7.80 19.96
CA TRP A 281 6.16 -7.54 21.14
C TRP A 281 5.46 -6.53 22.07
N ARG A 282 5.03 -5.38 21.52
CA ARG A 282 4.36 -4.33 22.30
C ARG A 282 3.06 -4.79 22.98
N LEU A 283 2.40 -5.82 22.44
CA LEU A 283 1.19 -6.38 23.05
C LEU A 283 1.50 -7.37 24.17
N ARG A 284 2.76 -7.82 24.31
CA ARG A 284 3.18 -8.86 25.24
C ARG A 284 4.13 -8.37 26.34
N SER A 285 4.89 -7.32 26.06
CA SER A 285 5.97 -6.85 26.92
C SER A 285 5.68 -5.45 27.45
N GLU A 286 6.06 -5.20 28.70
CA GLU A 286 6.04 -3.85 29.29
C GLU A 286 7.24 -3.02 28.85
N VAL A 287 8.23 -3.66 28.21
CA VAL A 287 9.45 -3.01 27.71
C VAL A 287 9.27 -2.66 26.23
N ASP A 288 9.42 -1.39 25.90
CA ASP A 288 9.38 -0.92 24.52
C ASP A 288 10.69 -1.27 23.80
N LEU A 289 10.61 -1.56 22.51
CA LEU A 289 11.78 -1.80 21.64
C LEU A 289 11.90 -0.69 20.62
N ARG A 290 13.12 -0.20 20.42
CA ARG A 290 13.44 0.81 19.39
C ARG A 290 14.62 0.35 18.54
N PHE A 291 14.37 0.12 17.27
CA PHE A 291 15.39 -0.21 16.28
C PHE A 291 15.92 1.11 15.69
N LYS A 292 17.18 1.40 15.92
CA LYS A 292 17.80 2.69 15.61
C LYS A 292 18.87 2.51 14.52
N PRO A 293 18.65 3.01 13.30
CA PRO A 293 19.68 2.90 12.26
C PRO A 293 20.96 3.65 12.66
N GLU A 294 22.10 3.09 12.34
CA GLU A 294 23.42 3.68 12.57
C GLU A 294 23.47 5.14 12.11
N GLY A 295 23.94 6.01 12.98
CA GLY A 295 24.12 7.43 12.67
C GLY A 295 22.86 8.20 12.33
N SER A 296 21.67 7.63 12.52
CA SER A 296 20.41 8.28 12.20
C SER A 296 19.82 8.96 13.43
N ILE A 297 19.50 10.24 13.27
CA ILE A 297 18.69 10.98 14.25
C ILE A 297 17.23 11.13 13.78
N ARG A 298 16.88 10.52 12.64
CA ARG A 298 15.49 10.51 12.12
C ARG A 298 14.61 9.60 13.00
N PRO A 299 13.37 10.02 13.29
CA PRO A 299 12.45 9.17 14.05
C PRO A 299 12.07 7.93 13.22
N VAL A 300 12.08 6.77 13.86
CA VAL A 300 11.56 5.53 13.29
C VAL A 300 10.05 5.50 13.53
N VAL A 301 9.26 5.54 12.46
CA VAL A 301 7.80 5.60 12.56
C VAL A 301 7.25 4.17 12.52
N SER A 302 6.82 3.67 13.66
CA SER A 302 6.27 2.31 13.80
C SER A 302 4.74 2.29 13.65
N GLU A 303 4.08 3.36 14.04
CA GLU A 303 2.62 3.49 13.98
C GLU A 303 2.24 4.86 13.45
N LEU A 304 1.14 4.89 12.72
CA LEU A 304 0.61 6.13 12.18
C LEU A 304 -0.57 6.59 13.04
N PRO A 305 -0.58 7.86 13.48
CA PRO A 305 -1.77 8.42 14.12
C PRO A 305 -2.91 8.47 13.10
N ASP A 306 -4.15 8.30 13.57
CA ASP A 306 -5.32 8.36 12.70
C ASP A 306 -5.64 9.78 12.23
N LYS A 307 -5.25 10.78 13.02
CA LYS A 307 -5.56 12.19 12.78
C LYS A 307 -4.46 13.09 13.34
N PRO A 308 -4.34 14.34 12.85
CA PRO A 308 -3.30 15.25 13.34
C PRO A 308 -3.50 15.75 14.78
N GLY A 309 -4.69 15.62 15.36
CA GLY A 309 -4.97 16.08 16.72
C GLY A 309 -5.21 17.59 16.81
N LEU A 310 -5.96 18.16 15.86
CA LEU A 310 -6.29 19.58 15.85
C LEU A 310 -7.40 19.91 16.84
N GLU A 311 -7.25 21.04 17.52
CA GLU A 311 -8.23 21.57 18.46
C GLU A 311 -8.66 22.98 18.04
N ALA A 312 -9.91 23.36 18.35
CA ALA A 312 -10.49 24.66 17.95
C ALA A 312 -9.64 25.83 18.47
N ASP A 313 -8.96 25.66 19.59
CA ASP A 313 -8.12 26.69 20.22
C ASP A 313 -6.66 26.67 19.77
N ASP A 314 -6.23 25.72 18.95
CA ASP A 314 -4.91 25.75 18.33
C ASP A 314 -4.76 27.05 17.52
N SER A 315 -3.59 27.69 17.61
CA SER A 315 -3.26 28.73 16.65
C SER A 315 -3.05 28.11 15.26
N MET A 316 -3.21 28.88 14.21
CA MET A 316 -2.97 28.41 12.84
C MET A 316 -1.53 27.87 12.66
N ALA A 317 -0.55 28.47 13.33
CA ALA A 317 0.84 27.99 13.30
C ALA A 317 1.00 26.62 13.99
N GLN A 318 0.32 26.41 15.13
CA GLN A 318 0.30 25.11 15.80
C GLN A 318 -0.37 24.05 14.90
N ALA A 319 -1.53 24.39 14.33
CA ALA A 319 -2.26 23.52 13.42
C ALA A 319 -1.40 23.16 12.18
N ALA A 320 -0.66 24.13 11.65
CA ALA A 320 0.28 23.89 10.54
C ALA A 320 1.31 22.82 10.90
N ARG A 321 1.98 22.97 12.07
CA ARG A 321 2.99 22.00 12.51
C ARG A 321 2.38 20.63 12.75
N LYS A 322 1.22 20.54 13.44
CA LYS A 322 0.51 19.27 13.68
C LYS A 322 0.15 18.58 12.34
N THR A 323 -0.41 19.33 11.39
CA THR A 323 -0.78 18.82 10.06
C THR A 323 0.44 18.35 9.27
N LEU A 324 1.49 19.17 9.23
CA LEU A 324 2.73 18.83 8.52
C LEU A 324 3.41 17.61 9.16
N TYR A 325 3.47 17.55 10.50
CA TYR A 325 4.08 16.42 11.21
C TYR A 325 3.32 15.11 10.96
N PHE A 326 1.99 15.16 10.98
CA PHE A 326 1.12 14.02 10.68
C PHE A 326 1.45 13.42 9.30
N HIS A 327 1.60 14.27 8.27
CA HIS A 327 1.94 13.79 6.93
C HIS A 327 3.43 13.45 6.79
N TYR A 328 4.30 14.12 7.54
CA TYR A 328 5.74 13.79 7.58
C TYR A 328 5.94 12.36 8.11
N GLN A 329 5.24 11.99 9.18
CA GLN A 329 5.29 10.62 9.71
C GLN A 329 4.83 9.61 8.65
N ARG A 330 3.78 9.92 7.88
CA ARG A 330 3.32 9.07 6.77
C ARG A 330 4.37 8.95 5.66
N MET A 331 5.04 10.04 5.34
CA MET A 331 6.12 10.02 4.34
C MET A 331 7.23 9.07 4.76
N LEU A 332 7.68 9.14 6.01
CA LEU A 332 8.73 8.25 6.52
C LEU A 332 8.27 6.80 6.66
N TYR A 333 7.00 6.60 7.05
CA TYR A 333 6.43 5.26 7.22
C TYR A 333 6.42 4.47 5.91
N HIS A 334 6.10 5.15 4.80
CA HIS A 334 6.00 4.51 3.48
C HIS A 334 7.34 4.50 2.71
N GLU A 335 8.37 5.20 3.19
CA GLU A 335 9.68 5.25 2.51
C GLU A 335 10.31 3.86 2.31
N PRO A 336 10.37 2.98 3.32
CA PRO A 336 10.98 1.65 3.13
C PRO A 336 10.32 0.82 2.04
N GLY A 337 8.99 0.77 2.02
CA GLY A 337 8.25 0.06 0.98
C GLY A 337 8.42 0.69 -0.41
N THR A 338 8.50 2.03 -0.48
CA THR A 338 8.79 2.77 -1.70
C THR A 338 10.16 2.38 -2.27
N ARG A 339 11.16 2.26 -1.41
CA ARG A 339 12.52 1.85 -1.80
C ARG A 339 12.53 0.42 -2.35
N LEU A 340 11.86 -0.49 -1.69
CA LEU A 340 11.77 -1.89 -2.12
C LEU A 340 11.01 -2.02 -3.45
N GLY A 341 9.84 -1.38 -3.57
CA GLY A 341 9.08 -1.31 -4.82
C GLY A 341 8.25 -2.55 -5.14
N GLU A 342 8.03 -3.42 -4.18
CA GLU A 342 7.18 -4.61 -4.33
C GLU A 342 5.68 -4.24 -4.33
N ASP A 343 5.33 -3.20 -3.59
CA ASP A 343 3.96 -2.70 -3.49
C ASP A 343 3.91 -1.25 -3.98
N ILE A 344 3.26 -1.03 -5.11
CA ILE A 344 3.11 0.31 -5.71
C ILE A 344 2.34 1.27 -4.80
N GLU A 345 1.56 0.75 -3.85
CA GLU A 345 0.80 1.59 -2.92
C GLU A 345 1.72 2.27 -1.89
N GLU A 346 2.86 1.68 -1.55
CA GLU A 346 3.84 2.33 -0.67
C GLU A 346 4.36 3.63 -1.30
N LEU A 347 4.70 3.59 -2.59
CA LEU A 347 5.10 4.78 -3.34
C LEU A 347 3.93 5.76 -3.48
N HIS A 348 2.73 5.25 -3.76
CA HIS A 348 1.52 6.08 -3.83
C HIS A 348 1.32 6.85 -2.52
N ASP A 349 1.34 6.17 -1.38
CA ASP A 349 1.07 6.77 -0.07
C ASP A 349 2.18 7.74 0.36
N MET A 350 3.45 7.43 0.09
CA MET A 350 4.56 8.35 0.30
C MET A 350 4.39 9.64 -0.52
N ARG A 351 3.97 9.50 -1.79
CA ARG A 351 3.68 10.63 -2.69
C ARG A 351 2.48 11.45 -2.18
N VAL A 352 1.40 10.77 -1.74
CA VAL A 352 0.23 11.43 -1.16
C VAL A 352 0.63 12.26 0.06
N ALA A 353 1.42 11.69 0.98
CA ALA A 353 1.90 12.40 2.17
C ALA A 353 2.70 13.66 1.78
N THR A 354 3.64 13.51 0.85
CA THR A 354 4.46 14.63 0.34
C THR A 354 3.58 15.71 -0.33
N ARG A 355 2.61 15.28 -1.14
CA ARG A 355 1.66 16.19 -1.82
C ARG A 355 0.79 16.93 -0.82
N ARG A 356 0.30 16.24 0.21
CA ARG A 356 -0.52 16.84 1.28
C ARG A 356 0.27 17.92 2.04
N MET A 357 1.52 17.66 2.41
CA MET A 357 2.37 18.69 3.05
C MET A 357 2.51 19.92 2.15
N ARG A 358 2.77 19.73 0.86
CA ARG A 358 2.89 20.84 -0.09
C ARG A 358 1.58 21.62 -0.24
N ALA A 359 0.45 20.91 -0.26
CA ALA A 359 -0.87 21.54 -0.41
C ALA A 359 -1.32 22.28 0.87
N ALA A 360 -0.80 21.91 2.03
CA ALA A 360 -1.07 22.59 3.30
C ALA A 360 -0.38 23.97 3.36
N LEU A 361 0.80 24.11 2.75
CA LEU A 361 1.60 25.34 2.88
C LEU A 361 0.85 26.63 2.48
N PRO A 362 0.11 26.69 1.35
CA PRO A 362 -0.68 27.87 1.03
C PRO A 362 -1.79 28.21 2.04
N VAL A 363 -2.31 27.18 2.74
CA VAL A 363 -3.38 27.37 3.75
C VAL A 363 -2.82 28.05 5.00
N PHE A 364 -1.58 27.72 5.35
CA PHE A 364 -0.93 28.19 6.57
C PHE A 364 0.10 29.31 6.33
N ARG A 365 0.23 29.79 5.08
CA ARG A 365 1.30 30.68 4.65
C ARG A 365 1.43 31.95 5.49
N ASP A 366 0.31 32.57 5.85
CA ASP A 366 0.26 33.85 6.56
C ASP A 366 0.59 33.72 8.06
N TYR A 367 0.75 32.49 8.53
CA TYR A 367 1.00 32.16 9.93
C TYR A 367 2.38 31.52 10.15
N LEU A 368 3.13 31.33 9.05
CA LEU A 368 4.47 30.70 9.09
C LEU A 368 5.49 31.59 8.40
N ASP A 369 6.66 31.69 9.00
CA ASP A 369 7.83 32.35 8.39
C ASP A 369 8.26 31.54 7.15
N MET A 370 7.86 32.02 5.99
CA MET A 370 8.12 31.35 4.71
C MET A 370 9.60 31.39 4.30
N ASP A 371 10.40 32.31 4.83
CA ASP A 371 11.86 32.30 4.60
C ASP A 371 12.50 31.16 5.39
N HIS A 372 12.10 30.97 6.63
CA HIS A 372 12.50 29.81 7.44
C HIS A 372 12.02 28.49 6.79
N MET A 373 10.82 28.47 6.22
CA MET A 373 10.24 27.29 5.56
C MET A 373 10.88 26.96 4.20
N ARG A 374 11.57 27.90 3.57
CA ARG A 374 12.08 27.77 2.19
C ARG A 374 12.88 26.48 1.91
N PRO A 375 13.84 26.07 2.76
CA PRO A 375 14.58 24.83 2.50
C PRO A 375 13.67 23.59 2.56
N PHE A 376 12.68 23.57 3.45
CA PHE A 376 11.74 22.44 3.58
C PHE A 376 10.79 22.38 2.37
N VAL A 377 10.30 23.54 1.92
CA VAL A 377 9.48 23.64 0.69
C VAL A 377 10.25 23.10 -0.53
N LYS A 378 11.55 23.45 -0.66
CA LYS A 378 12.41 22.92 -1.73
C LYS A 378 12.60 21.41 -1.62
N GLY A 379 12.77 20.91 -0.39
CA GLY A 379 12.87 19.46 -0.12
C GLY A 379 11.59 18.73 -0.53
N LEU A 380 10.43 19.21 -0.06
CA LEU A 380 9.12 18.64 -0.38
C LEU A 380 8.84 18.66 -1.90
N ARG A 381 9.20 19.76 -2.59
CA ARG A 381 9.02 19.85 -4.05
C ARG A 381 9.88 18.82 -4.78
N ARG A 382 11.14 18.65 -4.36
CA ARG A 382 12.06 17.68 -4.97
C ARG A 382 11.57 16.25 -4.73
N THR A 383 11.25 15.92 -3.49
CA THR A 383 10.72 14.60 -3.12
C THR A 383 9.45 14.30 -3.93
N GLY A 384 8.49 15.23 -3.94
CA GLY A 384 7.23 15.06 -4.68
C GLY A 384 7.42 14.90 -6.19
N ARG A 385 8.38 15.60 -6.78
CA ARG A 385 8.69 15.48 -8.22
C ARG A 385 9.30 14.12 -8.53
N THR A 386 10.22 13.67 -7.69
CA THR A 386 10.92 12.39 -7.88
C THR A 386 9.98 11.20 -7.73
N LEU A 387 9.13 11.21 -6.69
CA LEU A 387 8.10 10.18 -6.50
C LEU A 387 7.04 10.23 -7.60
N GLY A 388 6.65 11.46 -8.01
CA GLY A 388 5.64 11.66 -9.06
C GLY A 388 6.04 11.04 -10.39
N ALA A 389 7.31 11.17 -10.77
CA ALA A 389 7.80 10.62 -12.04
C ALA A 389 7.59 9.11 -12.16
N VAL A 390 7.74 8.36 -11.06
CA VAL A 390 7.48 6.92 -11.05
C VAL A 390 5.97 6.65 -11.03
N ARG A 391 5.23 7.30 -10.12
CA ARG A 391 3.78 7.06 -9.95
C ARG A 391 2.97 7.40 -11.21
N ASP A 392 3.37 8.45 -11.94
CA ASP A 392 2.67 8.84 -13.16
C ASP A 392 2.77 7.73 -14.23
N LEU A 393 3.92 7.02 -14.28
CA LEU A 393 4.10 5.84 -15.14
C LEU A 393 3.28 4.64 -14.64
N ASP A 394 3.23 4.42 -13.34
CA ASP A 394 2.44 3.33 -12.75
C ASP A 394 0.94 3.53 -13.04
N VAL A 395 0.41 4.75 -12.83
CA VAL A 395 -1.00 5.09 -13.12
C VAL A 395 -1.32 4.91 -14.60
N PHE A 396 -0.44 5.38 -15.48
CA PHE A 396 -0.62 5.19 -16.92
C PHE A 396 -0.74 3.70 -17.25
N TRP A 397 0.15 2.87 -16.70
CA TRP A 397 0.16 1.44 -17.02
C TRP A 397 -1.03 0.70 -16.38
N GLU A 398 -1.47 1.08 -15.18
CA GLU A 398 -2.70 0.54 -14.56
C GLU A 398 -3.91 0.73 -15.50
N LYS A 399 -4.06 1.93 -16.07
CA LYS A 399 -5.14 2.22 -17.01
C LYS A 399 -4.94 1.51 -18.35
N THR A 400 -3.68 1.37 -18.81
CA THR A 400 -3.35 0.60 -20.02
C THR A 400 -3.72 -0.88 -19.83
N GLN A 401 -3.44 -1.42 -18.64
CA GLN A 401 -3.78 -2.82 -18.34
C GLN A 401 -5.30 -3.06 -18.40
N VAL A 402 -6.09 -2.12 -17.89
CA VAL A 402 -7.56 -2.20 -18.00
C VAL A 402 -8.01 -2.26 -19.47
N TYR A 403 -7.36 -1.49 -20.35
CA TYR A 403 -7.64 -1.54 -21.78
C TYR A 403 -7.21 -2.88 -22.39
N LEU A 404 -6.00 -3.36 -22.05
CA LEU A 404 -5.49 -4.65 -22.52
C LEU A 404 -6.41 -5.81 -22.13
N ASP A 405 -6.95 -5.79 -20.91
CA ASP A 405 -7.83 -6.86 -20.41
C ASP A 405 -9.11 -7.03 -21.25
N GLY A 406 -9.49 -6.01 -22.02
CA GLY A 406 -10.62 -6.06 -22.93
C GLY A 406 -10.29 -6.55 -24.35
N LEU A 407 -9.01 -6.85 -24.64
CA LEU A 407 -8.54 -7.20 -25.98
C LEU A 407 -8.20 -8.69 -26.13
N SER A 408 -8.27 -9.20 -27.37
CA SER A 408 -7.75 -10.54 -27.68
C SER A 408 -6.21 -10.59 -27.56
N PRO A 409 -5.61 -11.78 -27.36
CA PRO A 409 -4.15 -11.89 -27.26
C PRO A 409 -3.40 -11.30 -28.45
N GLU A 410 -3.95 -11.43 -29.67
CA GLU A 410 -3.36 -10.86 -30.88
C GLU A 410 -3.36 -9.32 -30.82
N GLN A 411 -4.46 -8.74 -30.34
CA GLN A 411 -4.58 -7.28 -30.20
C GLN A 411 -3.68 -6.75 -29.09
N GLN A 412 -3.53 -7.50 -27.97
CA GLN A 412 -2.63 -7.13 -26.87
C GLN A 412 -1.19 -7.00 -27.35
N SER A 413 -0.74 -7.89 -28.25
CA SER A 413 0.61 -7.86 -28.82
C SER A 413 0.91 -6.54 -29.55
N GLY A 414 -0.13 -5.87 -30.07
CA GLY A 414 0.00 -4.56 -30.73
C GLY A 414 0.49 -3.43 -29.82
N LEU A 415 0.40 -3.60 -28.48
CA LEU A 415 0.92 -2.62 -27.51
C LEU A 415 2.34 -2.95 -27.02
N HIS A 416 2.95 -4.05 -27.50
CA HIS A 416 4.30 -4.44 -27.09
C HIS A 416 5.36 -3.32 -27.30
N PRO A 417 5.37 -2.58 -28.42
CA PRO A 417 6.35 -1.49 -28.57
C PRO A 417 6.22 -0.40 -27.50
N LEU A 418 4.99 -0.06 -27.13
CA LEU A 418 4.71 0.93 -26.07
C LEU A 418 5.17 0.39 -24.72
N ARG A 419 4.89 -0.87 -24.43
CA ARG A 419 5.29 -1.55 -23.18
C ARG A 419 6.82 -1.51 -23.00
N THR A 420 7.56 -1.87 -24.05
CA THR A 420 9.04 -1.90 -24.00
C THR A 420 9.61 -0.52 -23.62
N VAL A 421 9.09 0.55 -24.23
CA VAL A 421 9.56 1.91 -23.97
C VAL A 421 9.13 2.36 -22.55
N TRP A 422 7.91 2.00 -22.14
CA TRP A 422 7.41 2.30 -20.81
C TRP A 422 8.26 1.62 -19.70
N GLU A 423 8.58 0.31 -19.88
CA GLU A 423 9.41 -0.45 -18.93
C GLU A 423 10.79 0.21 -18.76
N ALA A 424 11.43 0.56 -19.88
CA ALA A 424 12.75 1.21 -19.86
C ALA A 424 12.68 2.57 -19.15
N GLU A 425 11.66 3.37 -19.42
CA GLU A 425 11.49 4.68 -18.78
C GLU A 425 11.19 4.53 -17.28
N ARG A 426 10.33 3.57 -16.91
CA ARG A 426 9.99 3.29 -15.52
C ARG A 426 11.23 2.92 -14.72
N GLU A 427 12.06 2.04 -15.25
CA GLU A 427 13.31 1.65 -14.59
C GLU A 427 14.25 2.85 -14.44
N ARG A 428 14.37 3.67 -15.47
CA ARG A 428 15.23 4.87 -15.46
C ARG A 428 14.79 5.87 -14.38
N VAL A 429 13.48 6.17 -14.29
CA VAL A 429 13.00 7.13 -13.28
C VAL A 429 13.02 6.53 -11.87
N ARG A 430 12.82 5.20 -11.76
CA ARG A 430 12.93 4.49 -10.48
C ARG A 430 14.37 4.57 -9.95
N ALA A 431 15.36 4.31 -10.81
CA ALA A 431 16.78 4.43 -10.43
C ALA A 431 17.11 5.85 -9.95
N ARG A 432 16.59 6.88 -10.64
CA ARG A 432 16.74 8.28 -10.21
C ARG A 432 16.09 8.55 -8.86
N MET A 433 14.94 7.96 -8.61
CA MET A 433 14.22 8.08 -7.33
C MET A 433 15.06 7.48 -6.19
N LEU A 434 15.56 6.27 -6.38
CA LEU A 434 16.39 5.60 -5.38
C LEU A 434 17.66 6.41 -5.10
N ALA A 435 18.36 6.85 -6.14
CA ALA A 435 19.55 7.69 -5.99
C ALA A 435 19.26 8.99 -5.21
N TYR A 436 18.09 9.58 -5.40
CA TYR A 436 17.69 10.76 -4.62
C TYR A 436 17.42 10.40 -3.16
N LEU A 437 16.66 9.33 -2.90
CA LEU A 437 16.33 8.89 -1.54
C LEU A 437 17.59 8.47 -0.76
N ASP A 438 18.63 7.95 -1.45
CA ASP A 438 19.92 7.57 -0.85
C ASP A 438 20.85 8.76 -0.63
N SER A 439 20.52 9.92 -1.21
CA SER A 439 21.42 11.08 -1.15
C SER A 439 21.43 11.72 0.25
N GLY A 440 22.59 12.23 0.65
CA GLY A 440 22.74 13.03 1.86
C GLY A 440 21.87 14.29 1.85
N ARG A 441 21.43 14.73 0.66
CA ARG A 441 20.51 15.86 0.52
C ARG A 441 19.10 15.52 1.03
N TYR A 442 18.60 14.31 0.69
CA TYR A 442 17.30 13.82 1.19
C TYR A 442 17.40 13.55 2.70
N ALA A 443 18.46 12.90 3.13
CA ALA A 443 18.68 12.59 4.56
C ALA A 443 18.62 13.89 5.39
N ARG A 444 19.42 14.90 5.04
CA ARG A 444 19.44 16.20 5.75
C ARG A 444 18.09 16.93 5.70
N PHE A 445 17.38 16.85 4.56
CA PHE A 445 16.05 17.44 4.46
C PHE A 445 15.09 16.77 5.44
N ALA A 446 15.02 15.43 5.43
CA ALA A 446 14.09 14.68 6.28
C ALA A 446 14.39 14.94 7.78
N GLU A 447 15.65 14.88 8.16
CA GLU A 447 16.12 15.09 9.53
C GLU A 447 15.76 16.50 10.04
N ARG A 448 16.22 17.52 9.35
CA ARG A 448 16.01 18.93 9.77
C ARG A 448 14.53 19.32 9.74
N PHE A 449 13.77 18.75 8.81
CA PHE A 449 12.33 19.02 8.75
C PHE A 449 11.61 18.34 9.93
N GLY A 450 12.01 17.14 10.28
CA GLY A 450 11.46 16.44 11.46
C GLY A 450 11.75 17.21 12.76
N GLU A 451 12.97 17.69 12.93
CA GLU A 451 13.38 18.54 14.07
C GLU A 451 12.53 19.82 14.13
N PHE A 452 12.42 20.55 13.01
CA PHE A 452 11.60 21.75 12.92
C PHE A 452 10.15 21.50 13.34
N LEU A 453 9.55 20.43 12.82
CA LEU A 453 8.13 20.11 13.08
C LEU A 453 7.88 19.74 14.54
N GLN A 454 8.88 19.19 15.22
CA GLN A 454 8.78 18.80 16.64
C GLN A 454 9.12 19.95 17.60
N THR A 455 9.77 21.01 17.12
CA THR A 455 10.15 22.15 17.95
C THR A 455 8.94 23.07 18.18
N PRO A 456 8.47 23.23 19.42
CA PRO A 456 7.33 24.11 19.70
C PRO A 456 7.61 25.54 19.26
N GLY A 457 6.65 26.14 18.56
CA GLY A 457 6.74 27.54 18.09
C GLY A 457 7.66 27.77 16.89
N ALA A 458 8.38 26.75 16.41
CA ALA A 458 9.30 26.93 15.28
C ALA A 458 8.57 27.49 14.05
N GLY A 459 9.10 28.58 13.52
CA GLY A 459 8.57 29.23 12.33
C GLY A 459 7.22 29.92 12.48
N ALA A 460 6.68 30.04 13.68
CA ALA A 460 5.41 30.73 13.91
C ALA A 460 5.60 32.26 13.78
N LEU A 461 4.68 32.90 13.02
CA LEU A 461 4.61 34.35 12.96
C LEU A 461 3.59 34.87 13.97
N PRO A 462 3.88 35.99 14.66
CA PRO A 462 2.88 36.66 15.47
C PRO A 462 1.80 37.26 14.56
N VAL A 463 0.53 37.13 14.97
CA VAL A 463 -0.62 37.67 14.24
C VAL A 463 -1.17 38.84 15.04
N LEU A 464 -0.64 40.03 14.75
CA LEU A 464 -0.88 41.25 15.53
C LEU A 464 -1.30 42.42 14.61
N THR A 465 -2.01 43.38 15.19
CA THR A 465 -2.24 44.68 14.52
C THR A 465 -0.95 45.50 14.48
N GLU A 466 -0.97 46.66 13.83
CA GLU A 466 0.14 47.59 13.80
C GLU A 466 0.48 48.08 15.22
N GLU A 467 -0.51 48.13 16.12
CA GLU A 467 -0.35 48.56 17.51
C GLU A 467 0.06 47.38 18.45
N GLY A 468 0.25 46.18 17.91
CA GLY A 468 0.72 45.01 18.67
C GLY A 468 -0.39 44.19 19.35
N GLU A 469 -1.66 44.47 19.04
CA GLU A 469 -2.79 43.72 19.60
C GLU A 469 -3.05 42.42 18.82
N PRO A 470 -3.37 41.32 19.49
CA PRO A 470 -3.63 40.04 18.80
C PRO A 470 -4.81 40.09 17.85
N LEU A 471 -4.60 39.64 16.60
CA LEU A 471 -5.66 39.41 15.62
C LEU A 471 -6.19 37.98 15.73
N PRO A 472 -7.38 37.70 15.19
CA PRO A 472 -7.92 36.32 15.14
C PRO A 472 -6.94 35.37 14.43
N HIS A 473 -6.45 34.37 15.15
CA HIS A 473 -5.41 33.44 14.67
C HIS A 473 -5.65 31.99 15.09
N ARG A 474 -6.74 31.73 15.82
CA ARG A 474 -7.09 30.36 16.23
C ARG A 474 -7.98 29.71 15.19
N LEU A 475 -7.99 28.37 15.14
CA LEU A 475 -8.76 27.62 14.15
C LEU A 475 -10.25 28.02 14.16
N ARG A 476 -10.86 28.13 15.34
CA ARG A 476 -12.28 28.54 15.44
C ARG A 476 -12.60 29.89 14.81
N HIS A 477 -11.61 30.79 14.70
CA HIS A 477 -11.80 32.11 14.08
C HIS A 477 -11.54 32.07 12.57
N VAL A 478 -10.48 31.37 12.15
CA VAL A 478 -9.94 31.45 10.79
C VAL A 478 -10.57 30.44 9.84
N VAL A 479 -10.83 29.21 10.33
CA VAL A 479 -11.25 28.09 9.47
C VAL A 479 -12.56 28.37 8.72
N PRO A 480 -13.62 28.94 9.36
CA PRO A 480 -14.83 29.26 8.61
C PRO A 480 -14.57 30.20 7.44
N VAL A 481 -13.77 31.25 7.67
CA VAL A 481 -13.41 32.23 6.62
C VAL A 481 -12.65 31.53 5.48
N ALA A 482 -11.64 30.71 5.82
CA ALA A 482 -10.82 29.99 4.84
C ALA A 482 -11.66 29.06 3.97
N VAL A 483 -12.62 28.34 4.57
CA VAL A 483 -13.52 27.42 3.83
C VAL A 483 -14.42 28.22 2.89
N TYR A 484 -15.03 29.30 3.36
CA TYR A 484 -15.90 30.14 2.52
C TYR A 484 -15.16 30.80 1.35
N GLN A 485 -13.92 31.25 1.57
CA GLN A 485 -13.08 31.79 0.49
C GLN A 485 -12.81 30.74 -0.59
N ARG A 486 -12.50 29.48 -0.19
CA ARG A 486 -12.28 28.39 -1.13
C ARG A 486 -13.55 27.98 -1.87
N LEU A 487 -14.68 27.97 -1.17
CA LEU A 487 -15.99 27.70 -1.79
C LEU A 487 -16.33 28.78 -2.84
N ALA A 488 -16.15 30.05 -2.49
CA ALA A 488 -16.37 31.16 -3.42
C ALA A 488 -15.48 31.04 -4.66
N ALA A 489 -14.22 30.62 -4.50
CA ALA A 489 -13.30 30.41 -5.62
C ALA A 489 -13.75 29.27 -6.56
N VAL A 490 -14.40 28.23 -6.04
CA VAL A 490 -15.01 27.17 -6.87
C VAL A 490 -16.24 27.71 -7.58
N ARG A 491 -17.15 28.37 -6.86
CA ARG A 491 -18.40 28.90 -7.39
C ARG A 491 -18.18 30.03 -8.41
N ALA A 492 -17.02 30.68 -8.41
CA ALA A 492 -16.66 31.66 -9.44
C ALA A 492 -16.67 31.06 -10.85
N TYR A 493 -16.61 29.72 -10.96
CA TYR A 493 -16.68 29.04 -12.26
C TYR A 493 -18.10 28.69 -12.69
N ASP A 494 -19.13 28.84 -11.84
CA ASP A 494 -20.51 28.37 -12.11
C ASP A 494 -21.04 28.82 -13.48
N GLU A 495 -20.80 30.10 -13.85
CA GLU A 495 -21.27 30.66 -15.13
C GLU A 495 -20.33 30.32 -16.30
N TRP A 496 -19.12 29.88 -16.02
CA TRP A 496 -18.05 29.73 -17.01
C TRP A 496 -17.87 28.27 -17.49
N VAL A 497 -18.52 27.33 -16.82
CA VAL A 497 -18.41 25.89 -17.14
C VAL A 497 -19.75 25.32 -17.63
N THR A 498 -20.64 26.19 -18.12
CA THR A 498 -21.93 25.78 -18.68
C THR A 498 -21.81 25.47 -20.17
N GLY A 499 -22.60 24.52 -20.63
CA GLY A 499 -22.67 24.14 -22.04
C GLY A 499 -21.63 23.06 -22.43
N PRO A 500 -21.68 22.61 -23.68
CA PRO A 500 -20.87 21.48 -24.15
C PRO A 500 -19.43 21.84 -24.52
N ASP A 501 -19.11 23.11 -24.76
CA ASP A 501 -17.82 23.54 -25.32
C ASP A 501 -16.92 24.22 -24.29
N VAL A 502 -16.86 23.69 -23.06
CA VAL A 502 -16.00 24.25 -22.02
C VAL A 502 -14.52 23.95 -22.32
N PRO A 503 -13.65 24.98 -22.41
CA PRO A 503 -12.24 24.73 -22.69
C PRO A 503 -11.57 23.89 -21.59
N LEU A 504 -10.73 22.93 -22.01
CA LEU A 504 -9.98 22.05 -21.10
C LEU A 504 -9.18 22.82 -20.05
N GLU A 505 -8.58 23.95 -20.42
CA GLU A 505 -7.83 24.80 -19.50
C GLU A 505 -8.73 25.33 -18.37
N ARG A 506 -9.98 25.67 -18.69
CA ARG A 506 -10.95 26.14 -17.68
C ARG A 506 -11.34 25.04 -16.72
N LEU A 507 -11.56 23.82 -17.23
CA LEU A 507 -11.82 22.64 -16.40
C LEU A 507 -10.62 22.31 -15.51
N HIS A 508 -9.40 22.50 -16.03
CA HIS A 508 -8.17 22.33 -15.25
C HIS A 508 -8.09 23.35 -14.10
N GLN A 509 -8.45 24.63 -14.34
CA GLN A 509 -8.46 25.66 -13.29
C GLN A 509 -9.55 25.37 -12.23
N LEU A 510 -10.75 24.95 -12.65
CA LEU A 510 -11.81 24.50 -11.73
C LEU A 510 -11.30 23.32 -10.86
N ARG A 511 -10.61 22.36 -11.47
CA ARG A 511 -10.02 21.22 -10.75
C ARG A 511 -9.04 21.70 -9.65
N ILE A 512 -8.23 22.71 -9.96
CA ILE A 512 -7.30 23.30 -8.98
C ILE A 512 -8.08 23.95 -7.83
N ALA A 513 -9.12 24.73 -8.13
CA ALA A 513 -9.96 25.39 -7.13
C ALA A 513 -10.68 24.35 -6.24
N ALA A 514 -11.34 23.35 -6.84
CA ALA A 514 -12.03 22.27 -6.13
C ALA A 514 -11.08 21.50 -5.21
N LYS A 515 -9.86 21.21 -5.69
CA LYS A 515 -8.81 20.55 -4.90
C LYS A 515 -8.40 21.42 -3.71
N GLY A 516 -8.32 22.75 -3.89
CA GLY A 516 -8.03 23.69 -2.81
C GLY A 516 -9.10 23.68 -1.73
N LEU A 517 -10.38 23.69 -2.12
CA LEU A 517 -11.53 23.59 -1.20
C LEU A 517 -11.50 22.27 -0.43
N ARG A 518 -11.41 21.14 -1.16
CA ARG A 518 -11.40 19.81 -0.54
C ARG A 518 -10.27 19.68 0.49
N TYR A 519 -9.04 20.06 0.12
CA TYR A 519 -7.90 19.93 1.03
C TYR A 519 -8.05 20.83 2.26
N THR A 520 -8.58 22.05 2.10
CA THR A 520 -8.82 22.93 3.25
C THR A 520 -9.81 22.28 4.22
N MET A 521 -10.95 21.75 3.71
CA MET A 521 -11.91 21.05 4.57
C MET A 521 -11.31 19.79 5.21
N GLU A 522 -10.53 19.01 4.47
CA GLU A 522 -9.88 17.79 5.00
C GLU A 522 -8.86 18.10 6.11
N TYR A 523 -8.06 19.17 5.96
CA TYR A 523 -7.09 19.54 7.00
C TYR A 523 -7.79 19.93 8.31
N PHE A 524 -8.91 20.62 8.21
CA PHE A 524 -9.62 21.12 9.37
C PHE A 524 -10.83 20.25 9.78
N ARG A 525 -10.94 19.03 9.25
CA ARG A 525 -12.07 18.14 9.48
C ARG A 525 -12.37 17.92 10.96
N GLU A 526 -11.36 17.88 11.82
CA GLU A 526 -11.49 17.66 13.26
C GLU A 526 -12.26 18.80 13.96
N VAL A 527 -12.22 20.01 13.39
CA VAL A 527 -12.83 21.20 13.99
C VAL A 527 -14.06 21.72 13.22
N LEU A 528 -14.37 21.12 12.05
CA LEU A 528 -15.49 21.56 11.20
C LEU A 528 -16.83 20.89 11.55
N GLY A 529 -16.80 19.83 12.33
CA GLY A 529 -18.02 19.09 12.66
C GLY A 529 -18.35 17.96 11.67
N PRO A 530 -19.35 17.15 12.01
CA PRO A 530 -19.67 15.93 11.23
C PRO A 530 -20.19 16.19 9.81
N GLU A 531 -20.82 17.31 9.57
CA GLU A 531 -21.37 17.70 8.25
C GLU A 531 -20.27 17.92 7.21
N ALA A 532 -19.06 18.25 7.65
CA ALA A 532 -17.91 18.42 6.75
C ALA A 532 -17.63 17.18 5.90
N LYS A 533 -17.93 15.99 6.42
CA LYS A 533 -17.73 14.74 5.69
C LYS A 533 -18.56 14.71 4.39
N SER A 534 -19.85 15.03 4.49
CA SER A 534 -20.74 15.05 3.31
C SER A 534 -20.25 16.06 2.27
N ALA A 535 -19.90 17.26 2.70
CA ALA A 535 -19.38 18.31 1.81
C ALA A 535 -18.06 17.88 1.14
N ILE A 536 -17.16 17.25 1.89
CA ILE A 536 -15.90 16.71 1.35
C ILE A 536 -16.17 15.65 0.27
N ASP A 537 -17.14 14.74 0.55
CA ASP A 537 -17.49 13.66 -0.38
C ASP A 537 -18.08 14.22 -1.69
N GLU A 538 -18.89 15.30 -1.63
CA GLU A 538 -19.45 15.96 -2.82
C GLU A 538 -18.33 16.61 -3.66
N VAL A 539 -17.49 17.41 -3.03
CA VAL A 539 -16.35 18.05 -3.75
C VAL A 539 -15.41 16.98 -4.33
N LYS A 540 -15.27 15.84 -3.65
CA LYS A 540 -14.46 14.72 -4.12
C LYS A 540 -15.01 14.14 -5.43
N LYS A 541 -16.34 13.97 -5.55
CA LYS A 541 -16.95 13.45 -6.80
C LYS A 541 -16.59 14.33 -8.00
N LEU A 542 -16.76 15.65 -7.86
CA LEU A 542 -16.39 16.61 -8.90
C LEU A 542 -14.88 16.49 -9.21
N GLN A 543 -14.04 16.42 -8.19
CA GLN A 543 -12.59 16.35 -8.38
C GLN A 543 -12.15 15.03 -9.04
N ASP A 544 -12.80 13.91 -8.72
CA ASP A 544 -12.48 12.60 -9.31
C ASP A 544 -12.81 12.62 -10.82
N HIS A 545 -13.98 13.15 -11.19
CA HIS A 545 -14.37 13.33 -12.60
C HIS A 545 -13.36 14.22 -13.37
N LEU A 546 -13.02 15.37 -12.80
CA LEU A 546 -12.02 16.28 -13.40
C LEU A 546 -10.62 15.64 -13.42
N GLY A 547 -10.34 14.72 -12.51
CA GLY A 547 -9.10 13.93 -12.47
C GLY A 547 -9.02 12.97 -13.64
N ASP A 548 -10.08 12.18 -13.86
CA ASP A 548 -10.15 11.23 -14.98
C ASP A 548 -10.04 11.95 -16.32
N LEU A 549 -10.69 13.11 -16.44
CA LEU A 549 -10.59 13.95 -17.64
C LEU A 549 -9.14 14.37 -17.89
N GLN A 550 -8.44 14.88 -16.87
CA GLN A 550 -7.03 15.27 -16.98
C GLN A 550 -6.14 14.07 -17.33
N ASP A 551 -6.39 12.91 -16.74
CA ASP A 551 -5.62 11.70 -17.01
C ASP A 551 -5.80 11.24 -18.46
N ALA A 552 -7.02 11.36 -19.03
CA ALA A 552 -7.29 11.04 -20.43
C ALA A 552 -6.53 11.99 -21.37
N VAL A 553 -6.47 13.28 -21.04
CA VAL A 553 -5.69 14.27 -21.80
C VAL A 553 -4.20 13.91 -21.77
N VAL A 554 -3.65 13.64 -20.59
CA VAL A 554 -2.22 13.32 -20.42
C VAL A 554 -1.87 12.03 -21.17
N ALA A 555 -2.70 10.99 -21.05
CA ALA A 555 -2.49 9.71 -21.75
C ALA A 555 -2.53 9.91 -23.27
N SER A 556 -3.49 10.69 -23.78
CA SER A 556 -3.59 10.96 -25.23
C SER A 556 -2.34 11.68 -25.76
N ASN A 557 -1.82 12.64 -24.99
CA ASN A 557 -0.60 13.34 -25.38
C ASN A 557 0.62 12.41 -25.38
N LEU A 558 0.78 11.57 -24.33
CA LEU A 558 1.88 10.61 -24.25
C LEU A 558 1.85 9.61 -25.42
N LEU A 559 0.66 9.11 -25.77
CA LEU A 559 0.49 8.17 -26.89
C LEU A 559 0.80 8.84 -28.23
N ARG A 560 0.38 10.10 -28.40
CA ARG A 560 0.68 10.89 -29.60
C ARG A 560 2.19 11.14 -29.72
N ASP A 561 2.84 11.52 -28.62
CA ASP A 561 4.30 11.72 -28.60
C ASP A 561 5.03 10.40 -28.93
N PHE A 562 4.59 9.28 -28.37
CA PHE A 562 5.17 7.97 -28.67
C PHE A 562 5.08 7.65 -30.18
N LEU A 563 3.90 7.84 -30.78
CA LEU A 563 3.70 7.57 -32.22
C LEU A 563 4.54 8.50 -33.10
N THR A 564 4.81 9.74 -32.61
CA THR A 564 5.58 10.74 -33.36
C THR A 564 7.10 10.52 -33.22
N TRP A 565 7.57 10.24 -31.99
CA TRP A 565 9.01 10.28 -31.65
C TRP A 565 9.62 8.90 -31.38
N GLY A 566 8.82 7.87 -31.14
CA GLY A 566 9.29 6.54 -30.78
C GLY A 566 9.87 6.44 -29.36
N THR A 567 9.61 7.45 -28.51
CA THR A 567 10.17 7.53 -27.16
C THR A 567 9.08 7.85 -26.15
N TRP A 568 9.37 7.66 -24.87
CA TRP A 568 8.46 8.07 -23.79
C TRP A 568 8.59 9.58 -23.60
N GLY A 569 7.56 10.30 -23.98
CA GLY A 569 7.53 11.76 -23.90
C GLY A 569 8.48 12.44 -24.88
N HIS A 570 8.41 13.76 -24.92
CA HIS A 570 9.25 14.55 -25.81
C HIS A 570 10.62 14.81 -25.19
N ARG A 571 11.62 14.03 -25.58
CA ARG A 571 13.01 14.18 -25.09
C ARG A 571 13.82 15.23 -25.89
N GLY A 572 13.16 16.24 -26.39
CA GLY A 572 13.91 17.32 -27.01
C GLY A 572 14.27 18.38 -25.99
N LEU A 573 15.53 18.55 -25.64
CA LEU A 573 16.09 19.73 -24.96
C LEU A 573 16.54 19.61 -23.50
N GLU A 574 16.70 18.42 -22.93
CA GLU A 574 17.54 18.34 -21.73
C GLU A 574 19.02 18.19 -22.17
N GLY A 575 19.74 19.31 -22.31
CA GLY A 575 21.18 19.34 -22.50
C GLY A 575 21.74 19.95 -23.77
N GLY A 576 21.03 20.83 -24.46
CA GLY A 576 21.60 21.61 -25.58
C GLY A 576 22.00 20.81 -26.80
N GLY A 577 21.47 19.59 -26.96
CA GLY A 577 21.70 18.76 -28.15
C GLY A 577 20.76 19.12 -29.29
N VAL A 578 21.21 18.84 -30.51
CA VAL A 578 20.40 18.95 -31.72
C VAL A 578 19.15 18.07 -31.55
N ALA A 579 17.96 18.63 -31.83
CA ALA A 579 16.73 17.87 -31.81
C ALA A 579 16.86 16.63 -32.72
N VAL A 580 16.68 15.45 -32.15
CA VAL A 580 16.65 14.22 -32.96
C VAL A 580 15.41 14.32 -33.86
N PRO A 581 15.54 14.14 -35.17
CA PRO A 581 14.35 14.17 -36.04
C PRO A 581 13.33 13.12 -35.60
N ALA A 582 12.07 13.51 -35.63
CA ALA A 582 10.96 12.59 -35.34
C ALA A 582 11.02 11.37 -36.27
N GLN A 583 10.94 10.19 -35.71
CA GLN A 583 10.81 8.94 -36.47
C GLN A 583 9.45 8.34 -36.16
N PRO A 584 8.42 8.68 -36.97
CA PRO A 584 7.08 8.13 -36.75
C PRO A 584 7.11 6.60 -36.69
N ILE A 585 6.46 6.05 -35.67
CA ILE A 585 6.37 4.60 -35.50
C ILE A 585 5.05 4.09 -36.07
N VAL A 586 5.13 3.04 -36.89
CA VAL A 586 3.93 2.32 -37.37
C VAL A 586 3.56 1.30 -36.29
N ALA A 587 2.65 1.68 -35.40
CA ALA A 587 2.18 0.85 -34.28
C ALA A 587 0.63 0.91 -34.23
N PRO A 588 -0.06 0.14 -35.09
CA PRO A 588 -1.52 0.21 -35.17
C PRO A 588 -2.24 -0.04 -33.84
N GLY A 589 -1.74 -0.95 -33.00
CA GLY A 589 -2.32 -1.21 -31.68
C GLY A 589 -2.25 0.03 -30.77
N VAL A 590 -1.14 0.77 -30.81
CA VAL A 590 -0.98 2.00 -30.02
C VAL A 590 -1.88 3.12 -30.56
N ALA A 591 -2.03 3.19 -31.90
CA ALA A 591 -2.95 4.16 -32.54
C ALA A 591 -4.41 3.86 -32.13
N ALA A 592 -4.80 2.58 -32.09
CA ALA A 592 -6.12 2.16 -31.60
C ALA A 592 -6.33 2.54 -30.13
N TYR A 593 -5.30 2.36 -29.29
CA TYR A 593 -5.37 2.77 -27.88
C TYR A 593 -5.51 4.30 -27.75
N LEU A 594 -4.77 5.08 -28.55
CA LEU A 594 -4.93 6.54 -28.59
C LEU A 594 -6.38 6.91 -28.91
N THR A 595 -6.99 6.27 -29.92
CA THR A 595 -8.39 6.49 -30.29
C THR A 595 -9.32 6.18 -29.11
N ALA A 596 -9.10 5.06 -28.42
CA ALA A 596 -9.90 4.69 -27.24
C ALA A 596 -9.81 5.75 -26.14
N ARG A 597 -8.60 6.28 -25.87
CA ARG A 597 -8.41 7.35 -24.86
C ARG A 597 -9.08 8.67 -25.28
N GLN A 598 -9.12 8.96 -26.58
CA GLN A 598 -9.82 10.15 -27.10
C GLN A 598 -11.34 10.01 -26.99
N VAL A 599 -11.88 8.82 -27.26
CA VAL A 599 -13.31 8.52 -27.07
C VAL A 599 -13.68 8.65 -25.59
N GLU A 600 -12.86 8.12 -24.70
CA GLU A 600 -13.05 8.26 -23.25
C GLU A 600 -13.05 9.74 -22.83
N LEU A 601 -12.10 10.53 -23.34
CA LEU A 601 -12.04 11.97 -23.08
C LEU A 601 -13.35 12.66 -23.50
N GLN A 602 -13.86 12.32 -24.69
CA GLN A 602 -15.11 12.90 -25.18
C GLN A 602 -16.29 12.53 -24.28
N HIS A 603 -16.40 11.26 -23.86
CA HIS A 603 -17.46 10.81 -22.94
C HIS A 603 -17.40 11.56 -21.60
N LEU A 604 -16.18 11.80 -21.08
CA LEU A 604 -15.99 12.54 -19.82
C LEU A 604 -16.40 14.01 -19.96
N LEU A 605 -16.12 14.63 -21.13
CA LEU A 605 -16.55 15.99 -21.42
C LEU A 605 -18.07 16.07 -21.52
N ASP A 606 -18.71 15.12 -22.21
CA ASP A 606 -20.16 15.06 -22.39
C ASP A 606 -20.88 14.84 -21.04
N ALA A 607 -20.26 14.09 -20.12
CA ALA A 607 -20.82 13.81 -18.79
C ALA A 607 -20.56 14.94 -17.78
N PHE A 608 -19.67 15.87 -18.06
CA PHE A 608 -19.27 16.91 -17.12
C PHE A 608 -20.44 17.79 -16.59
N PRO A 609 -21.42 18.22 -17.42
CA PRO A 609 -22.55 19.01 -16.93
C PRO A 609 -23.35 18.35 -15.81
N GLN A 610 -23.33 17.02 -15.74
CA GLN A 610 -24.00 16.26 -14.69
C GLN A 610 -23.14 16.15 -13.41
N ALA A 611 -21.86 16.27 -13.59
CA ALA A 611 -20.91 16.21 -12.47
C ALA A 611 -20.75 17.54 -11.71
N UNK A 612 -20.92 18.37 -12.44
CA UNK A 612 -20.85 19.63 -12.02
C UNK A 612 -21.92 20.04 -11.18
#